data_f55f930961a123bffe7564bd21f88af5
#
_entry.id   f55f930961a123bffe7564bd21f88af5
#
_cell.length_a   1.000
_cell.length_b   1.000
_cell.length_c   1.000
_cell.angle_alpha   90.00
_cell.angle_beta   90.00
_cell.angle_gamma   90.00
#
_symmetry.space_group_name_H-M   'P 1'
#
loop_
_entity.id
_entity.type
_entity.pdbx_description
1 polymer ?
#
loop_
_entity_poly.entity_id
_entity_poly.type
_entity_poly.pdbx_seq_one_letter_code
_entity_poly.pdbx_strand_id
1 'polypeptide(L)'
;CLVRTGGPELKPQAGISFLLIGMKTPGITVSPIRLLDGTPEVNEVHFDNVRVPAANMVGEENRGWTYAKYLLTHERTGIAQVAKSRMRLAKLKDIARGTTHDDTQLLGDPFFARRVLEVETDLLALEYTELRALASVSTGKAPGPESSILKIKGTEIAQTIDELLAACRAYPGVSNAR
;
A
#
# COMPACT_ATOMS: atom_id res chain seq x y z
N CYS A 1 1.64 6.95 18.09
CA CYS A 1 0.21 7.06 18.40
C CYS A 1 -0.21 8.53 18.42
N LEU A 2 -1.35 8.83 17.80
CA LEU A 2 -1.99 10.15 17.91
C LEU A 2 -2.99 10.09 19.06
N VAL A 3 -2.85 10.97 20.02
CA VAL A 3 -3.69 11.00 21.24
C VAL A 3 -4.26 12.38 21.45
N ARG A 4 -5.46 12.44 22.01
CA ARG A 4 -6.05 13.71 22.39
C ARG A 4 -5.50 14.18 23.74
N THR A 5 -4.84 15.32 23.73
CA THR A 5 -4.28 15.98 24.92
C THR A 5 -4.97 17.31 25.22
N GLY A 6 -5.57 17.93 24.20
CA GLY A 6 -6.29 19.18 24.36
C GLY A 6 -7.72 19.01 24.86
N GLY A 7 -8.22 20.02 25.57
CA GLY A 7 -9.57 20.07 26.11
C GLY A 7 -10.67 20.14 25.02
N PRO A 8 -11.95 20.04 25.44
CA PRO A 8 -13.08 20.01 24.51
C PRO A 8 -13.29 21.36 23.79
N GLU A 9 -12.72 22.43 24.28
CA GLU A 9 -12.79 23.79 23.71
C GLU A 9 -11.95 23.93 22.43
N LEU A 10 -10.95 23.03 22.22
CA LEU A 10 -10.11 23.06 21.04
C LEU A 10 -10.77 22.33 19.87
N LYS A 11 -10.55 22.84 18.65
CA LYS A 11 -10.91 22.10 17.43
C LYS A 11 -10.31 20.69 17.49
N PRO A 12 -10.98 19.65 16.96
CA PRO A 12 -10.50 18.26 17.05
C PRO A 12 -9.03 18.08 16.68
N GLN A 13 -8.58 18.72 15.61
CA GLN A 13 -7.21 18.60 15.11
C GLN A 13 -6.18 19.39 15.94
N ALA A 14 -6.62 20.46 16.64
CA ALA A 14 -5.75 21.31 17.43
C ALA A 14 -5.46 20.76 18.83
N GLY A 15 -6.12 19.69 19.24
CA GLY A 15 -5.93 19.05 20.56
C GLY A 15 -5.29 17.67 20.46
N ILE A 16 -4.53 17.38 19.40
CA ILE A 16 -3.88 16.08 19.19
C ILE A 16 -2.38 16.23 19.36
N SER A 17 -1.78 15.34 20.15
CA SER A 17 -0.34 15.17 20.30
C SER A 17 0.11 13.84 19.70
N PHE A 18 1.40 13.73 19.37
CA PHE A 18 1.99 12.53 18.81
C PHE A 18 2.97 11.91 19.82
N LEU A 19 2.71 10.67 20.23
CA LEU A 19 3.50 9.95 21.22
C LEU A 19 4.15 8.69 20.60
N LEU A 20 5.40 8.44 20.94
CA LEU A 20 6.06 7.15 20.70
C LEU A 20 5.80 6.24 21.90
N ILE A 21 5.20 5.09 21.66
CA ILE A 21 4.79 4.15 22.69
C ILE A 21 5.42 2.78 22.39
N GLY A 22 6.16 2.23 23.35
CA GLY A 22 6.70 0.88 23.21
C GLY A 22 5.58 -0.16 23.22
N MET A 23 5.52 -1.03 22.23
CA MET A 23 4.44 -2.04 22.10
C MET A 23 4.40 -3.06 23.25
N LYS A 24 5.45 -3.12 24.09
CA LYS A 24 5.53 -3.98 25.29
C LYS A 24 5.19 -3.23 26.58
N THR A 25 4.71 -1.97 26.47
CA THR A 25 4.30 -1.18 27.64
C THR A 25 3.10 -1.85 28.31
N PRO A 26 3.10 -1.97 29.66
CA PRO A 26 1.96 -2.52 30.39
C PRO A 26 0.66 -1.79 30.04
N GLY A 27 -0.43 -2.54 29.87
CA GLY A 27 -1.73 -2.01 29.44
C GLY A 27 -1.96 -2.04 27.93
N ILE A 28 -0.98 -2.50 27.13
CA ILE A 28 -1.16 -2.71 25.68
C ILE A 28 -1.44 -4.18 25.42
N THR A 29 -2.54 -4.43 24.71
CA THR A 29 -2.88 -5.77 24.20
C THR A 29 -2.96 -5.70 22.68
N VAL A 30 -2.28 -6.64 22.01
CA VAL A 30 -2.29 -6.78 20.55
C VAL A 30 -2.98 -8.07 20.18
N SER A 31 -4.07 -7.96 19.43
CA SER A 31 -4.86 -9.11 18.96
C SER A 31 -4.77 -9.20 17.43
N PRO A 32 -4.27 -10.30 16.86
CA PRO A 32 -4.16 -10.46 15.42
C PRO A 32 -5.55 -10.61 14.79
N ILE A 33 -5.73 -9.92 13.66
CA ILE A 33 -6.93 -10.03 12.81
C ILE A 33 -6.59 -10.95 11.65
N ARG A 34 -7.31 -12.05 11.51
CA ARG A 34 -7.15 -12.95 10.36
C ARG A 34 -7.82 -12.35 9.13
N LEU A 35 -7.05 -12.20 8.06
CA LEU A 35 -7.54 -11.76 6.77
C LEU A 35 -8.22 -12.92 6.00
N LEU A 36 -8.80 -12.62 4.84
CA LEU A 36 -9.50 -13.59 4.01
C LEU A 36 -8.61 -14.77 3.57
N ASP A 37 -7.33 -14.53 3.38
CA ASP A 37 -6.32 -15.54 3.03
C ASP A 37 -5.81 -16.35 4.25
N GLY A 38 -6.32 -16.04 5.44
CA GLY A 38 -5.93 -16.68 6.71
C GLY A 38 -4.66 -16.10 7.36
N THR A 39 -4.01 -15.10 6.74
CA THR A 39 -2.81 -14.47 7.30
C THR A 39 -3.15 -13.41 8.34
N PRO A 40 -2.36 -13.24 9.42
CA PRO A 40 -2.55 -12.20 10.42
C PRO A 40 -1.67 -10.97 10.13
N GLU A 41 -1.87 -10.31 8.99
CA GLU A 41 -1.04 -9.14 8.59
C GLU A 41 -1.39 -7.86 9.34
N VAL A 42 -2.59 -7.77 9.91
CA VAL A 42 -3.07 -6.60 10.66
C VAL A 42 -3.50 -6.99 12.07
N ASN A 43 -3.48 -6.02 12.96
CA ASN A 43 -3.76 -6.26 14.38
C ASN A 43 -4.71 -5.20 14.93
N GLU A 44 -5.51 -5.60 15.89
CA GLU A 44 -6.23 -4.71 16.79
C GLU A 44 -5.33 -4.41 17.99
N VAL A 45 -5.23 -3.15 18.38
CA VAL A 45 -4.38 -2.73 19.52
C VAL A 45 -5.24 -2.00 20.53
N HIS A 46 -5.31 -2.56 21.73
CA HIS A 46 -6.02 -1.98 22.86
C HIS A 46 -5.04 -1.29 23.82
N PHE A 47 -5.44 -0.14 24.33
CA PHE A 47 -4.71 0.65 25.31
C PHE A 47 -5.58 0.79 26.56
N ASP A 48 -5.15 0.21 27.68
CA ASP A 48 -5.84 0.34 28.96
C ASP A 48 -4.89 0.93 30.00
N ASN A 49 -5.19 2.16 30.43
CA ASN A 49 -4.40 2.90 31.42
C ASN A 49 -2.88 2.94 31.14
N VAL A 50 -2.49 2.96 29.88
CA VAL A 50 -1.08 2.96 29.44
C VAL A 50 -0.40 4.25 29.87
N ARG A 51 0.68 4.15 30.65
CA ARG A 51 1.49 5.29 31.06
C ARG A 51 2.69 5.46 30.12
N VAL A 52 2.80 6.64 29.54
CA VAL A 52 3.88 6.97 28.59
C VAL A 52 4.66 8.16 29.14
N PRO A 53 6.00 8.10 29.20
CA PRO A 53 6.79 9.26 29.59
C PRO A 53 6.54 10.46 28.68
N ALA A 54 6.40 11.67 29.23
CA ALA A 54 6.22 12.89 28.45
C ALA A 54 7.37 13.12 27.44
N ALA A 55 8.58 12.65 27.78
CA ALA A 55 9.74 12.71 26.89
C ALA A 55 9.58 11.93 25.57
N ASN A 56 8.60 11.03 25.50
CA ASN A 56 8.27 10.30 24.27
C ASN A 56 7.36 11.08 23.32
N MET A 57 7.03 12.33 23.65
CA MET A 57 6.26 13.20 22.77
C MET A 57 7.13 13.65 21.59
N VAL A 58 6.58 13.51 20.40
CA VAL A 58 7.19 14.01 19.17
C VAL A 58 6.81 15.46 18.97
N GLY A 59 7.80 16.34 19.07
CA GLY A 59 7.62 17.78 18.92
C GLY A 59 6.82 18.42 20.06
N GLU A 60 5.89 19.31 19.75
CA GLU A 60 5.13 20.11 20.69
C GLU A 60 3.75 19.48 20.99
N GLU A 61 3.27 19.68 22.22
CA GLU A 61 1.92 19.30 22.62
C GLU A 61 0.86 19.96 21.73
N ASN A 62 -0.20 19.22 21.41
CA ASN A 62 -1.31 19.67 20.56
C ASN A 62 -0.93 19.98 19.08
N ARG A 63 0.28 19.61 18.63
CA ARG A 63 0.77 19.76 17.25
C ARG A 63 0.83 18.45 16.47
N GLY A 64 0.41 17.35 17.05
CA GLY A 64 0.50 16.01 16.48
C GLY A 64 -0.18 15.86 15.11
N TRP A 65 -1.27 16.58 14.85
CA TRP A 65 -1.92 16.60 13.54
C TRP A 65 -1.05 17.19 12.44
N THR A 66 -0.26 18.21 12.75
CA THR A 66 0.69 18.81 11.80
C THR A 66 1.80 17.81 11.44
N TYR A 67 2.33 17.10 12.43
CA TYR A 67 3.34 16.06 12.22
C TYR A 67 2.80 14.88 11.44
N ALA A 68 1.57 14.43 11.74
CA ALA A 68 0.90 13.36 10.99
C ALA A 68 0.69 13.73 9.51
N LYS A 69 0.24 14.95 9.23
CA LYS A 69 0.09 15.42 7.83
C LYS A 69 1.42 15.44 7.10
N TYR A 70 2.47 15.91 7.73
CA TYR A 70 3.81 15.91 7.16
C TYR A 70 4.26 14.49 6.81
N LEU A 71 4.17 13.56 7.76
CA LEU A 71 4.51 12.16 7.58
C LEU A 71 3.74 11.52 6.41
N LEU A 72 2.41 11.65 6.42
CA LEU A 72 1.53 11.09 5.38
C LEU A 72 1.82 11.65 3.98
N THR A 73 2.26 12.91 3.89
CA THR A 73 2.62 13.52 2.60
C THR A 73 3.87 12.86 2.02
N HIS A 74 4.86 12.56 2.85
CA HIS A 74 6.11 11.93 2.40
C HIS A 74 5.98 10.42 2.18
N GLU A 75 5.13 9.73 2.95
CA GLU A 75 4.89 8.30 2.78
C GLU A 75 4.28 7.95 1.41
N ARG A 76 3.50 8.87 0.83
CA ARG A 76 2.80 8.63 -0.45
C ARG A 76 3.72 8.41 -1.65
N THR A 77 4.98 8.77 -1.58
CA THR A 77 5.92 8.59 -2.70
C THR A 77 6.27 7.12 -2.98
N GLY A 78 6.23 6.24 -1.97
CA GLY A 78 6.50 4.81 -2.13
C GLY A 78 5.25 3.93 -2.34
N ILE A 79 4.06 4.52 -2.35
CA ILE A 79 2.79 3.77 -2.29
C ILE A 79 2.38 3.14 -3.63
N ALA A 80 2.98 3.59 -4.74
CA ALA A 80 2.71 3.05 -6.08
C ALA A 80 3.12 1.57 -6.23
N GLN A 81 4.07 1.10 -5.44
CA GLN A 81 4.59 -0.27 -5.43
C GLN A 81 4.97 -0.80 -6.84
N VAL A 82 5.53 0.06 -7.70
CA VAL A 82 5.89 -0.26 -9.09
C VAL A 82 6.73 -1.52 -9.18
N ALA A 83 7.79 -1.65 -8.36
CA ALA A 83 8.67 -2.81 -8.37
C ALA A 83 7.92 -4.12 -8.06
N LYS A 84 7.01 -4.10 -7.08
CA LYS A 84 6.18 -5.26 -6.73
C LYS A 84 5.23 -5.64 -7.87
N SER A 85 4.60 -4.65 -8.50
CA SER A 85 3.72 -4.86 -9.66
C SER A 85 4.48 -5.41 -10.86
N ARG A 86 5.71 -4.96 -11.11
CA ARG A 86 6.60 -5.54 -12.15
C ARG A 86 6.89 -7.02 -11.91
N MET A 87 7.25 -7.39 -10.69
CA MET A 87 7.50 -8.79 -10.34
C MET A 87 6.25 -9.66 -10.54
N ARG A 88 5.07 -9.14 -10.15
CA ARG A 88 3.79 -9.85 -10.31
C ARG A 88 3.40 -9.99 -11.77
N LEU A 89 3.62 -8.95 -12.59
CA LEU A 89 3.37 -8.98 -14.02
C LEU A 89 4.30 -9.98 -14.74
N ALA A 90 5.57 -10.06 -14.36
CA ALA A 90 6.49 -11.07 -14.88
C ALA A 90 5.99 -12.48 -14.54
N LYS A 91 5.60 -12.72 -13.28
CA LYS A 91 5.02 -14.00 -12.86
C LYS A 91 3.73 -14.33 -13.62
N LEU A 92 2.86 -13.36 -13.85
CA LEU A 92 1.65 -13.52 -14.66
C LEU A 92 1.99 -14.01 -16.08
N LYS A 93 2.97 -13.36 -16.74
CA LYS A 93 3.41 -13.74 -18.09
C LYS A 93 3.98 -15.16 -18.12
N ASP A 94 4.74 -15.55 -17.09
CA ASP A 94 5.31 -16.89 -17.00
C ASP A 94 4.21 -17.97 -16.83
N ILE A 95 3.25 -17.71 -15.96
CA ILE A 95 2.09 -18.61 -15.79
C ILE A 95 1.28 -18.70 -17.10
N ALA A 96 1.00 -17.58 -17.74
CA ALA A 96 0.21 -17.54 -18.97
C ALA A 96 0.92 -18.24 -20.16
N ARG A 97 2.25 -18.25 -20.22
CA ARG A 97 3.02 -19.06 -21.18
C ARG A 97 2.89 -20.55 -20.93
N GLY A 98 2.85 -20.96 -19.66
CA GLY A 98 2.67 -22.36 -19.26
C GLY A 98 1.23 -22.85 -19.27
N THR A 99 0.26 -21.94 -19.46
CA THR A 99 -1.17 -22.28 -19.50
C THR A 99 -1.64 -22.41 -20.93
N THR A 100 -2.26 -23.56 -21.28
CA THR A 100 -2.85 -23.81 -22.60
C THR A 100 -4.38 -23.88 -22.51
N HIS A 101 -5.03 -23.35 -23.54
CA HIS A 101 -6.47 -23.47 -23.76
C HIS A 101 -6.70 -23.79 -25.24
N ASP A 102 -7.38 -24.88 -25.54
CA ASP A 102 -7.62 -25.36 -26.91
C ASP A 102 -6.34 -25.41 -27.74
N ASP A 103 -5.30 -26.08 -27.20
CA ASP A 103 -3.95 -26.21 -27.77
C ASP A 103 -3.18 -24.89 -28.04
N THR A 104 -3.74 -23.76 -27.60
CA THR A 104 -3.08 -22.45 -27.72
C THR A 104 -2.60 -21.97 -26.36
N GLN A 105 -1.39 -21.46 -26.29
CA GLN A 105 -0.90 -20.79 -25.07
C GLN A 105 -1.80 -19.59 -24.75
N LEU A 106 -2.13 -19.36 -23.47
CA LEU A 106 -3.02 -18.28 -23.07
C LEU A 106 -2.51 -16.90 -23.50
N LEU A 107 -1.20 -16.67 -23.55
CA LEU A 107 -0.62 -15.45 -24.14
C LEU A 107 -0.78 -15.36 -25.67
N GLY A 108 -1.12 -16.45 -26.35
CA GLY A 108 -1.48 -16.46 -27.77
C GLY A 108 -2.94 -16.07 -28.03
N ASP A 109 -3.79 -16.07 -26.98
CA ASP A 109 -5.15 -15.54 -27.08
C ASP A 109 -5.11 -14.01 -27.23
N PRO A 110 -5.66 -13.43 -28.31
CA PRO A 110 -5.55 -12.00 -28.57
C PRO A 110 -6.23 -11.13 -27.49
N PHE A 111 -7.31 -11.60 -26.87
CA PHE A 111 -8.04 -10.86 -25.86
C PHE A 111 -7.26 -10.84 -24.55
N PHE A 112 -6.69 -11.98 -24.15
CA PHE A 112 -5.87 -12.05 -22.95
C PHE A 112 -4.56 -11.28 -23.12
N ALA A 113 -3.87 -11.47 -24.25
CA ALA A 113 -2.62 -10.77 -24.57
C ALA A 113 -2.81 -9.24 -24.57
N ARG A 114 -3.92 -8.75 -25.12
CA ARG A 114 -4.26 -7.34 -25.10
C ARG A 114 -4.38 -6.80 -23.68
N ARG A 115 -5.09 -7.49 -22.78
CA ARG A 115 -5.23 -7.07 -21.38
C ARG A 115 -3.89 -7.02 -20.66
N VAL A 116 -3.02 -8.01 -20.92
CA VAL A 116 -1.65 -8.00 -20.36
C VAL A 116 -0.86 -6.80 -20.86
N LEU A 117 -0.96 -6.48 -22.15
CA LEU A 117 -0.27 -5.33 -22.74
C LEU A 117 -0.79 -3.99 -22.20
N GLU A 118 -2.10 -3.85 -22.01
CA GLU A 118 -2.71 -2.66 -21.41
C GLU A 118 -2.16 -2.41 -20.00
N VAL A 119 -2.13 -3.44 -19.15
CA VAL A 119 -1.55 -3.35 -17.79
C VAL A 119 -0.06 -3.03 -17.81
N GLU A 120 0.70 -3.63 -18.74
CA GLU A 120 2.13 -3.33 -18.89
C GLU A 120 2.38 -1.87 -19.27
N THR A 121 1.55 -1.34 -20.17
CA THR A 121 1.61 0.06 -20.59
C THR A 121 1.28 1.01 -19.45
N ASP A 122 0.22 0.71 -18.69
CA ASP A 122 -0.17 1.49 -17.51
C ASP A 122 0.93 1.46 -16.43
N LEU A 123 1.54 0.30 -16.19
CA LEU A 123 2.63 0.16 -15.23
C LEU A 123 3.87 0.95 -15.65
N LEU A 124 4.19 0.98 -16.94
CA LEU A 124 5.29 1.79 -17.46
C LEU A 124 5.02 3.29 -17.28
N ALA A 125 3.80 3.74 -17.58
CA ALA A 125 3.38 5.13 -17.37
C ALA A 125 3.44 5.53 -15.88
N LEU A 126 3.02 4.61 -14.99
CA LEU A 126 3.09 4.80 -13.54
C LEU A 126 4.54 4.94 -13.06
N GLU A 127 5.44 4.11 -13.54
CA GLU A 127 6.87 4.16 -13.21
C GLU A 127 7.50 5.49 -13.58
N TYR A 128 7.28 5.98 -14.79
CA TYR A 128 7.78 7.30 -15.19
C TYR A 128 7.18 8.42 -14.34
N THR A 129 5.92 8.28 -13.94
CA THR A 129 5.27 9.26 -13.04
C THR A 129 5.90 9.23 -11.65
N GLU A 130 6.20 8.05 -11.10
CA GLU A 130 6.91 7.87 -9.82
C GLU A 130 8.32 8.48 -9.88
N LEU A 131 9.09 8.17 -10.94
CA LEU A 131 10.43 8.73 -11.13
C LEU A 131 10.44 10.26 -11.23
N ARG A 132 9.45 10.84 -11.91
CA ARG A 132 9.28 12.31 -11.98
C ARG A 132 8.95 12.90 -10.62
N ALA A 133 8.07 12.26 -9.84
CA ALA A 133 7.75 12.70 -8.48
C ALA A 133 8.99 12.64 -7.57
N LEU A 134 9.77 11.55 -7.62
CA LEU A 134 11.02 11.40 -6.87
C LEU A 134 12.06 12.46 -7.26
N ALA A 135 12.24 12.70 -8.55
CA ALA A 135 13.14 13.74 -9.04
C ALA A 135 12.72 15.16 -8.56
N SER A 136 11.41 15.41 -8.47
CA SER A 136 10.89 16.67 -7.93
C SER A 136 11.22 16.85 -6.45
N VAL A 137 11.03 15.78 -5.65
CA VAL A 137 11.36 15.77 -4.22
C VAL A 137 12.86 15.95 -4.00
N SER A 138 13.73 15.33 -4.82
CA SER A 138 15.19 15.48 -4.71
C SER A 138 15.67 16.92 -4.94
N THR A 139 14.88 17.74 -5.64
CA THR A 139 15.14 19.17 -5.82
C THR A 139 14.53 20.06 -4.73
N GLY A 140 14.05 19.46 -3.63
CA GLY A 140 13.48 20.17 -2.47
C GLY A 140 12.03 20.61 -2.65
N LYS A 141 11.34 20.18 -3.70
CA LYS A 141 9.90 20.44 -3.85
C LYS A 141 9.09 19.45 -3.01
N ALA A 142 8.06 19.95 -2.32
CA ALA A 142 7.12 19.08 -1.64
C ALA A 142 6.34 18.21 -2.67
N PRO A 143 6.00 16.95 -2.31
CA PRO A 143 5.14 16.12 -3.16
C PRO A 143 3.82 16.82 -3.48
N GLY A 144 3.48 16.87 -4.75
CA GLY A 144 2.25 17.50 -5.26
C GLY A 144 1.06 16.52 -5.33
N PRO A 145 -0.04 16.94 -5.97
CA PRO A 145 -1.25 16.11 -6.15
C PRO A 145 -0.98 14.82 -6.95
N GLU A 146 0.11 14.76 -7.73
CA GLU A 146 0.56 13.56 -8.44
C GLU A 146 0.79 12.37 -7.50
N SER A 147 1.13 12.59 -6.24
CA SER A 147 1.26 11.52 -5.23
C SER A 147 -0.06 10.76 -5.02
N SER A 148 -1.21 11.42 -5.18
CA SER A 148 -2.51 10.77 -5.12
C SER A 148 -2.79 9.91 -6.35
N ILE A 149 -2.35 10.35 -7.53
CA ILE A 149 -2.44 9.59 -8.78
C ILE A 149 -1.61 8.30 -8.66
N LEU A 150 -0.40 8.37 -8.11
CA LEU A 150 0.46 7.22 -7.87
C LEU A 150 -0.23 6.16 -7.02
N LYS A 151 -0.92 6.58 -5.94
CA LYS A 151 -1.67 5.65 -5.09
C LYS A 151 -2.82 4.98 -5.83
N ILE A 152 -3.66 5.76 -6.52
CA ILE A 152 -4.85 5.25 -7.21
C ILE A 152 -4.42 4.29 -8.31
N LYS A 153 -3.55 4.73 -9.21
CA LYS A 153 -3.10 3.92 -10.34
C LYS A 153 -2.30 2.69 -9.91
N GLY A 154 -1.44 2.81 -8.90
CA GLY A 154 -0.72 1.66 -8.36
C GLY A 154 -1.67 0.59 -7.83
N THR A 155 -2.74 0.99 -7.16
CA THR A 155 -3.76 0.06 -6.65
C THR A 155 -4.56 -0.58 -7.78
N GLU A 156 -5.04 0.20 -8.75
CA GLU A 156 -5.80 -0.30 -9.92
C GLU A 156 -4.97 -1.31 -10.73
N ILE A 157 -3.70 -1.01 -11.01
CA ILE A 157 -2.77 -1.90 -11.73
C ILE A 157 -2.57 -3.20 -10.95
N ALA A 158 -2.35 -3.12 -9.63
CA ALA A 158 -2.17 -4.32 -8.81
C ALA A 158 -3.42 -5.21 -8.84
N GLN A 159 -4.61 -4.63 -8.72
CA GLN A 159 -5.88 -5.36 -8.81
C GLN A 159 -6.05 -6.02 -10.18
N THR A 160 -5.78 -5.30 -11.27
CA THR A 160 -5.90 -5.86 -12.63
C THR A 160 -4.91 -7.02 -12.85
N ILE A 161 -3.69 -6.94 -12.32
CA ILE A 161 -2.73 -8.07 -12.36
C ILE A 161 -3.29 -9.27 -11.60
N ASP A 162 -3.91 -9.05 -10.43
CA ASP A 162 -4.49 -10.14 -9.63
C ASP A 162 -5.70 -10.78 -10.32
N GLU A 163 -6.55 -10.00 -10.96
CA GLU A 163 -7.65 -10.50 -11.78
C GLU A 163 -7.15 -11.37 -12.94
N LEU A 164 -6.09 -10.93 -13.63
CA LEU A 164 -5.48 -11.70 -14.71
C LEU A 164 -4.82 -13.00 -14.19
N LEU A 165 -4.18 -12.95 -13.01
CA LEU A 165 -3.65 -14.16 -12.36
C LEU A 165 -4.77 -15.14 -11.96
N ALA A 166 -5.89 -14.63 -11.46
CA ALA A 166 -7.06 -15.45 -11.16
C ALA A 166 -7.66 -16.07 -12.44
N ALA A 167 -7.75 -15.28 -13.52
CA ALA A 167 -8.18 -15.77 -14.81
C ALA A 167 -7.29 -16.91 -15.33
N CYS A 168 -5.96 -16.81 -15.24
CA CYS A 168 -5.06 -17.90 -15.60
C CYS A 168 -5.38 -19.21 -14.86
N ARG A 169 -5.78 -19.13 -13.58
CA ARG A 169 -6.11 -20.32 -12.78
C ARG A 169 -7.49 -20.91 -13.07
N ALA A 170 -8.39 -20.12 -13.63
CA ALA A 170 -9.71 -20.56 -14.02
C ALA A 170 -9.72 -21.38 -15.32
N TYR A 171 -8.64 -21.34 -16.11
CA TYR A 171 -8.51 -22.15 -17.32
C TYR A 171 -8.22 -23.61 -16.94
N PRO A 172 -8.97 -24.60 -17.53
CA PRO A 172 -8.73 -26.03 -17.33
C PRO A 172 -7.31 -26.37 -17.82
N GLY A 173 -6.47 -26.94 -16.98
CA GLY A 173 -5.10 -27.34 -17.35
C GLY A 173 -3.98 -26.71 -16.51
N VAL A 174 -4.29 -25.72 -15.68
CA VAL A 174 -3.32 -25.24 -14.68
C VAL A 174 -3.24 -26.28 -13.56
N SER A 175 -2.20 -27.12 -13.59
CA SER A 175 -1.90 -27.97 -12.44
C SER A 175 -1.58 -27.07 -11.24
N ASN A 176 -2.18 -27.37 -10.08
CA ASN A 176 -1.82 -26.77 -8.80
C ASN A 176 -0.38 -27.21 -8.39
N ALA A 177 0.64 -26.77 -9.14
CA ALA A 177 2.01 -26.87 -8.69
C ALA A 177 2.16 -25.90 -7.49
N ARG A 178 2.22 -26.52 -6.30
CA ARG A 178 2.48 -25.85 -5.01
C ARG A 178 3.88 -25.27 -4.96
#